data_1546ab69ff3770f481fcc7a1e3b52854
#
_entry.id   1546ab69ff3770f481fcc7a1e3b52854
#
_cell.length_a   1.000
_cell.length_b   1.000
_cell.length_c   1.000
_cell.angle_alpha   90.00
_cell.angle_beta   90.00
_cell.angle_gamma   90.00
#
_symmetry.space_group_name_H-M   'P 1'
#
loop_
_entity.id
_entity.type
_entity.pdbx_description
1 polymer ?
#
loop_
_entity_poly.entity_id
_entity_poly.type
_entity_poly.pdbx_seq_one_letter_code
_entity_poly.pdbx_strand_id
1 'polypeptide(L)'
;MVDERLKQAFLVLLRQGLWGKKEVEQTDFPLTPDEWTQIYEMAVKQTVQGIIYDGISFLPKEQQPPRGLLIQWTVAIDQLERMNRRQNKLLGILPQIFGQEPAIPFQLLKGQGIAAFYPKPMHRLCGDIDLYFGNETQTEKANQRIESLGVRVERGQLGDSSYALNGIEIEHHKRLIDLYRPSVRKAVDCWEAEQFAKRTLVPSPIANHLLQSTHILKHLLLQGIGLRQFCDLAVTLKAQVAGIDRQELEEICRTWKIGKWQQVIYALIVQYLGFPEEELPMKTHENPAPLMEEVWQTGNFGHGDERFGNRPDGFWKGKAHTLRVMLNKWRLSFRYAPQEISWYLTDLARKRIKELFTHESN
;
A
#
# COMPACT_ATOMS: atom_id res chain seq x y z
N MET A 1 -16.15 -10.06 -16.94
CA MET A 1 -14.67 -9.97 -16.96
C MET A 1 -14.32 -8.77 -17.84
N VAL A 2 -13.44 -7.89 -17.38
CA VAL A 2 -12.94 -6.78 -18.21
C VAL A 2 -12.16 -7.35 -19.38
N ASP A 3 -12.39 -6.79 -20.59
CA ASP A 3 -11.71 -7.19 -21.82
C ASP A 3 -10.18 -7.02 -21.67
N GLU A 4 -9.42 -7.96 -22.20
CA GLU A 4 -7.95 -7.94 -22.12
C GLU A 4 -7.36 -6.72 -22.86
N ARG A 5 -7.95 -6.32 -24.00
CA ARG A 5 -7.58 -5.08 -24.69
C ARG A 5 -7.74 -3.85 -23.79
N LEU A 6 -8.83 -3.79 -23.04
CA LEU A 6 -9.10 -2.67 -22.14
C LEU A 6 -8.12 -2.64 -20.95
N LYS A 7 -7.72 -3.82 -20.44
CA LYS A 7 -6.66 -3.92 -19.43
C LYS A 7 -5.30 -3.42 -19.98
N GLN A 8 -4.97 -3.74 -21.25
CA GLN A 8 -3.75 -3.25 -21.87
C GLN A 8 -3.80 -1.72 -22.06
N ALA A 9 -4.89 -1.15 -22.57
CA ALA A 9 -5.09 0.30 -22.65
C ALA A 9 -4.91 0.98 -21.29
N PHE A 10 -5.49 0.39 -20.23
CA PHE A 10 -5.33 0.88 -18.86
C PHE A 10 -3.86 0.86 -18.42
N LEU A 11 -3.13 -0.23 -18.68
CA LEU A 11 -1.71 -0.36 -18.30
C LEU A 11 -0.82 0.62 -19.07
N VAL A 12 -1.12 0.88 -20.35
CA VAL A 12 -0.41 1.92 -21.14
C VAL A 12 -0.57 3.28 -20.47
N LEU A 13 -1.81 3.68 -20.13
CA LEU A 13 -2.07 4.95 -19.43
C LEU A 13 -1.39 5.00 -18.06
N LEU A 14 -1.44 3.89 -17.33
CA LEU A 14 -0.80 3.80 -16.02
C LEU A 14 0.72 4.00 -16.12
N ARG A 15 1.40 3.32 -17.05
CA ARG A 15 2.83 3.45 -17.24
C ARG A 15 3.22 4.85 -17.72
N GLN A 16 2.46 5.44 -18.65
CA GLN A 16 2.69 6.82 -19.12
C GLN A 16 2.63 7.83 -17.95
N GLY A 17 1.61 7.73 -17.11
CA GLY A 17 1.47 8.61 -15.94
C GLY A 17 2.49 8.32 -14.85
N LEU A 18 2.80 7.05 -14.60
CA LEU A 18 3.75 6.62 -13.59
C LEU A 18 5.18 7.10 -13.88
N TRP A 19 5.58 7.03 -15.14
CA TRP A 19 6.94 7.39 -15.56
C TRP A 19 7.06 8.78 -16.19
N GLY A 20 5.93 9.47 -16.41
CA GLY A 20 5.90 10.80 -17.01
C GLY A 20 6.41 10.83 -18.45
N LYS A 21 6.26 9.73 -19.20
CA LYS A 21 6.75 9.59 -20.58
C LYS A 21 5.74 8.88 -21.47
N LYS A 22 5.71 9.27 -22.76
CA LYS A 22 4.90 8.62 -23.77
C LYS A 22 5.43 7.22 -24.08
N GLU A 23 4.52 6.22 -24.17
CA GLU A 23 4.86 4.91 -24.73
C GLU A 23 4.85 4.95 -26.26
N VAL A 24 5.69 4.11 -26.86
CA VAL A 24 5.87 4.08 -28.33
C VAL A 24 4.68 3.41 -29.01
N GLU A 25 4.14 2.34 -28.44
CA GLU A 25 3.01 1.60 -28.99
C GLU A 25 1.72 1.94 -28.26
N GLN A 26 0.72 2.43 -28.99
CA GLN A 26 -0.61 2.79 -28.48
C GLN A 26 -1.69 2.14 -29.36
N THR A 27 -1.52 0.83 -29.64
CA THR A 27 -2.39 0.06 -30.53
C THR A 27 -3.81 -0.14 -29.98
N ASP A 28 -4.00 0.04 -28.67
CA ASP A 28 -5.29 -0.18 -28.00
C ASP A 28 -6.26 1.01 -28.08
N PHE A 29 -5.83 2.11 -28.68
CA PHE A 29 -6.63 3.33 -28.85
C PHE A 29 -7.06 3.51 -30.32
N PRO A 30 -8.19 4.23 -30.62
CA PRO A 30 -9.06 4.94 -29.67
C PRO A 30 -9.99 4.01 -28.89
N LEU A 31 -10.46 4.49 -27.70
CA LEU A 31 -11.48 3.84 -26.90
C LEU A 31 -12.84 4.49 -27.16
N THR A 32 -13.91 3.71 -27.07
CA THR A 32 -15.29 4.19 -27.08
C THR A 32 -15.65 4.94 -25.79
N PRO A 33 -16.73 5.75 -25.75
CA PRO A 33 -17.17 6.42 -24.51
C PRO A 33 -17.44 5.46 -23.34
N ASP A 34 -17.98 4.27 -23.61
CA ASP A 34 -18.27 3.26 -22.58
C ASP A 34 -16.98 2.63 -22.05
N GLU A 35 -16.01 2.36 -22.93
CA GLU A 35 -14.69 1.88 -22.52
C GLU A 35 -13.94 2.91 -21.67
N TRP A 36 -14.03 4.20 -22.00
CA TRP A 36 -13.48 5.27 -21.17
C TRP A 36 -14.12 5.34 -19.79
N THR A 37 -15.43 5.10 -19.69
CA THR A 37 -16.12 5.01 -18.40
C THR A 37 -15.57 3.84 -17.58
N GLN A 38 -15.37 2.67 -18.20
CA GLN A 38 -14.77 1.51 -17.54
C GLN A 38 -13.33 1.79 -17.08
N ILE A 39 -12.49 2.48 -17.90
CA ILE A 39 -11.14 2.90 -17.50
C ILE A 39 -11.18 3.78 -16.25
N TYR A 40 -12.13 4.74 -16.18
CA TYR A 40 -12.31 5.59 -15.01
C TYR A 40 -12.67 4.78 -13.76
N GLU A 41 -13.64 3.88 -13.85
CA GLU A 41 -14.06 3.01 -12.76
C GLU A 41 -12.92 2.10 -12.28
N MET A 42 -12.17 1.51 -13.21
CA MET A 42 -10.98 0.73 -12.90
C MET A 42 -9.92 1.58 -12.18
N ALA A 43 -9.68 2.82 -12.61
CA ALA A 43 -8.73 3.73 -12.00
C ALA A 43 -9.12 4.09 -10.57
N VAL A 44 -10.40 4.30 -10.30
CA VAL A 44 -10.94 4.53 -8.95
C VAL A 44 -10.80 3.27 -8.09
N LYS A 45 -11.20 2.10 -8.60
CA LYS A 45 -11.09 0.80 -7.92
C LYS A 45 -9.64 0.47 -7.51
N GLN A 46 -8.68 0.82 -8.37
CA GLN A 46 -7.25 0.59 -8.15
C GLN A 46 -6.55 1.75 -7.43
N THR A 47 -7.29 2.83 -7.12
CA THR A 47 -6.78 4.05 -6.46
C THR A 47 -5.59 4.72 -7.20
N VAL A 48 -5.63 4.66 -8.53
CA VAL A 48 -4.63 5.24 -9.44
C VAL A 48 -5.20 6.30 -10.40
N GLN A 49 -6.37 6.85 -10.08
CA GLN A 49 -7.07 7.80 -10.94
C GLN A 49 -6.23 9.04 -11.32
N GLY A 50 -5.38 9.52 -10.41
CA GLY A 50 -4.48 10.65 -10.72
C GLY A 50 -3.35 10.26 -11.67
N ILE A 51 -2.81 9.06 -11.51
CA ILE A 51 -1.74 8.54 -12.37
C ILE A 51 -2.26 8.28 -13.79
N ILE A 52 -3.45 7.65 -13.91
CA ILE A 52 -4.10 7.42 -15.22
C ILE A 52 -4.45 8.76 -15.89
N TYR A 53 -4.97 9.74 -15.13
CA TYR A 53 -5.25 11.08 -15.64
C TYR A 53 -3.99 11.74 -16.24
N ASP A 54 -2.85 11.56 -15.60
CA ASP A 54 -1.57 12.04 -16.13
C ASP A 54 -1.20 11.32 -17.44
N GLY A 55 -1.43 10.01 -17.51
CA GLY A 55 -1.19 9.21 -18.71
C GLY A 55 -2.04 9.64 -19.90
N ILE A 56 -3.29 10.09 -19.68
CA ILE A 56 -4.17 10.62 -20.73
C ILE A 56 -3.55 11.81 -21.45
N SER A 57 -2.74 12.63 -20.77
CA SER A 57 -2.11 13.82 -21.35
C SER A 57 -1.13 13.50 -22.49
N PHE A 58 -0.66 12.26 -22.59
CA PHE A 58 0.23 11.78 -23.64
C PHE A 58 -0.51 11.27 -24.88
N LEU A 59 -1.85 11.14 -24.81
CA LEU A 59 -2.65 10.75 -25.97
C LEU A 59 -2.96 11.96 -26.86
N PRO A 60 -3.05 11.76 -28.21
CA PRO A 60 -3.62 12.74 -29.11
C PRO A 60 -5.03 13.14 -28.66
N LYS A 61 -5.44 14.39 -28.95
CA LYS A 61 -6.75 14.91 -28.50
C LYS A 61 -7.93 14.06 -28.95
N GLU A 62 -7.83 13.50 -30.15
CA GLU A 62 -8.85 12.67 -30.79
C GLU A 62 -9.03 11.30 -30.08
N GLN A 63 -8.07 10.90 -29.30
CA GLN A 63 -8.03 9.63 -28.57
C GLN A 63 -8.32 9.81 -27.06
N GLN A 64 -8.48 11.05 -26.58
CA GLN A 64 -8.76 11.34 -25.18
C GLN A 64 -10.22 11.06 -24.81
N PRO A 65 -10.56 10.97 -23.50
CA PRO A 65 -11.92 10.74 -23.05
C PRO A 65 -12.91 11.78 -23.56
N PRO A 66 -14.21 11.43 -23.69
CA PRO A 66 -15.26 12.40 -23.97
C PRO A 66 -15.21 13.59 -23.00
N ARG A 67 -15.47 14.80 -23.51
CA ARG A 67 -15.35 16.05 -22.74
C ARG A 67 -16.05 16.02 -21.39
N GLY A 68 -17.23 15.41 -21.30
CA GLY A 68 -17.98 15.32 -20.04
C GLY A 68 -17.24 14.51 -18.97
N LEU A 69 -16.70 13.35 -19.36
CA LEU A 69 -15.93 12.49 -18.46
C LEU A 69 -14.59 13.15 -18.07
N LEU A 70 -13.93 13.82 -19.01
CA LEU A 70 -12.69 14.53 -18.75
C LEU A 70 -12.88 15.66 -17.72
N ILE A 71 -13.99 16.41 -17.80
CA ILE A 71 -14.35 17.42 -16.80
C ILE A 71 -14.58 16.78 -15.43
N GLN A 72 -15.36 15.69 -15.36
CA GLN A 72 -15.60 14.96 -14.12
C GLN A 72 -14.27 14.50 -13.50
N TRP A 73 -13.39 13.95 -14.32
CA TRP A 73 -12.07 13.48 -13.86
C TRP A 73 -11.21 14.63 -13.34
N THR A 74 -11.18 15.74 -14.06
CA THR A 74 -10.46 16.97 -13.65
C THR A 74 -10.93 17.47 -12.28
N VAL A 75 -12.26 17.47 -12.03
CA VAL A 75 -12.82 17.84 -10.72
C VAL A 75 -12.34 16.88 -9.62
N ALA A 76 -12.32 15.58 -9.89
CA ALA A 76 -11.81 14.59 -8.93
C ALA A 76 -10.32 14.79 -8.62
N ILE A 77 -9.51 15.16 -9.63
CA ILE A 77 -8.09 15.48 -9.43
C ILE A 77 -7.89 16.77 -8.62
N ASP A 78 -8.67 17.82 -8.88
CA ASP A 78 -8.61 19.05 -8.07
C ASP A 78 -8.93 18.76 -6.59
N GLN A 79 -9.93 17.93 -6.31
CA GLN A 79 -10.24 17.50 -4.94
C GLN A 79 -9.06 16.72 -4.30
N LEU A 80 -8.45 15.80 -5.06
CA LEU A 80 -7.27 15.05 -4.62
C LEU A 80 -6.10 15.98 -4.28
N GLU A 81 -5.80 16.94 -5.15
CA GLU A 81 -4.75 17.92 -4.90
C GLU A 81 -5.02 18.77 -3.66
N ARG A 82 -6.26 19.22 -3.45
CA ARG A 82 -6.65 19.97 -2.25
C ARG A 82 -6.41 19.15 -0.98
N MET A 83 -6.76 17.87 -1.01
CA MET A 83 -6.52 16.96 0.12
C MET A 83 -5.03 16.81 0.38
N ASN A 84 -4.22 16.55 -0.64
CA ASN A 84 -2.77 16.42 -0.52
C ASN A 84 -2.11 17.71 0.00
N ARG A 85 -2.57 18.90 -0.45
CA ARG A 85 -2.10 20.19 0.10
C ARG A 85 -2.45 20.36 1.58
N ARG A 86 -3.62 19.89 2.04
CA ARG A 86 -3.99 19.91 3.47
C ARG A 86 -3.09 18.98 4.29
N GLN A 87 -2.81 17.77 3.79
CA GLN A 87 -1.89 16.82 4.43
C GLN A 87 -0.47 17.40 4.52
N ASN A 88 0.04 18.01 3.46
CA ASN A 88 1.37 18.65 3.46
C ASN A 88 1.47 19.80 4.48
N LYS A 89 0.41 20.60 4.64
CA LYS A 89 0.36 21.63 5.70
C LYS A 89 0.43 20.99 7.09
N LEU A 90 -0.29 19.90 7.31
CA LEU A 90 -0.29 19.20 8.58
C LEU A 90 1.09 18.57 8.88
N LEU A 91 1.73 17.96 7.88
CA LEU A 91 3.10 17.43 8.02
C LEU A 91 4.10 18.51 8.45
N GLY A 92 3.93 19.77 8.02
CA GLY A 92 4.74 20.91 8.48
C GLY A 92 4.54 21.28 9.96
N ILE A 93 3.44 20.85 10.59
CA ILE A 93 3.12 21.11 12.00
C ILE A 93 3.64 19.98 12.90
N LEU A 94 3.68 18.74 12.45
CA LEU A 94 4.06 17.58 13.27
C LEU A 94 5.45 17.72 13.92
N PRO A 95 6.50 18.25 13.26
CA PRO A 95 7.79 18.51 13.91
C PRO A 95 7.70 19.48 15.07
N GLN A 96 6.76 20.44 15.06
CA GLN A 96 6.55 21.38 16.16
C GLN A 96 5.87 20.71 17.34
N ILE A 97 4.94 19.78 17.08
CA ILE A 97 4.25 19.03 18.13
C ILE A 97 5.22 18.05 18.83
N PHE A 98 5.94 17.24 18.05
CA PHE A 98 6.81 16.19 18.59
C PHE A 98 8.23 16.67 18.93
N GLY A 99 8.65 17.85 18.47
CA GLY A 99 9.93 18.46 18.77
C GLY A 99 9.97 19.23 20.09
N GLN A 100 8.83 19.45 20.76
CA GLN A 100 8.80 20.04 22.10
C GLN A 100 9.47 19.10 23.13
N GLU A 101 10.16 19.69 24.11
CA GLU A 101 10.83 18.91 25.15
C GLU A 101 9.85 18.18 26.09
N PRO A 102 10.06 16.91 26.42
CA PRO A 102 11.08 16.02 25.82
C PRO A 102 10.72 15.67 24.38
N ALA A 103 11.66 15.85 23.44
CA ALA A 103 11.43 15.61 22.03
C ALA A 103 11.18 14.12 21.73
N ILE A 104 10.21 13.84 20.85
CA ILE A 104 9.81 12.50 20.45
C ILE A 104 10.14 12.34 18.96
N PRO A 105 11.25 11.67 18.59
CA PRO A 105 11.60 11.47 17.19
C PRO A 105 10.59 10.54 16.51
N PHE A 106 10.31 10.83 15.24
CA PHE A 106 9.41 10.00 14.42
C PHE A 106 9.94 9.88 12.99
N GLN A 107 9.43 8.88 12.28
CA GLN A 107 9.59 8.72 10.84
C GLN A 107 8.24 8.79 10.16
N LEU A 108 8.17 9.52 9.04
CA LEU A 108 7.03 9.52 8.13
C LEU A 108 7.12 8.27 7.24
N LEU A 109 6.13 7.43 7.33
CA LEU A 109 6.02 6.23 6.50
C LEU A 109 5.12 6.54 5.30
N LYS A 110 5.26 5.76 4.22
CA LYS A 110 4.29 5.74 3.09
C LYS A 110 3.75 7.13 2.66
N GLY A 111 2.50 7.19 2.24
CA GLY A 111 1.74 8.43 2.01
C GLY A 111 2.49 9.51 1.26
N GLN A 112 2.58 10.68 1.87
CA GLN A 112 3.25 11.85 1.31
C GLN A 112 4.77 11.66 1.16
N GLY A 113 5.40 10.81 2.00
CA GLY A 113 6.82 10.47 1.87
C GLY A 113 7.15 9.75 0.56
N ILE A 114 6.21 8.95 0.05
CA ILE A 114 6.35 8.25 -1.24
C ILE A 114 5.89 9.15 -2.40
N ALA A 115 4.86 9.98 -2.19
CA ALA A 115 4.33 10.86 -3.23
C ALA A 115 5.43 11.72 -3.89
N ALA A 116 6.46 12.11 -3.14
CA ALA A 116 7.60 12.88 -3.64
C ALA A 116 8.37 12.20 -4.79
N PHE A 117 8.27 10.89 -4.96
CA PHE A 117 8.92 10.13 -6.02
C PHE A 117 8.10 10.06 -7.33
N TYR A 118 6.85 10.51 -7.31
CA TYR A 118 6.02 10.57 -8.51
C TYR A 118 6.32 11.81 -9.36
N PRO A 119 6.19 11.74 -10.69
CA PRO A 119 6.32 12.91 -11.56
C PRO A 119 5.39 14.06 -11.16
N LYS A 120 4.17 13.74 -10.70
CA LYS A 120 3.22 14.68 -10.15
C LYS A 120 2.77 14.25 -8.74
N PRO A 121 3.50 14.64 -7.69
CA PRO A 121 3.24 14.20 -6.31
C PRO A 121 1.80 14.41 -5.83
N MET A 122 1.16 15.51 -6.27
CA MET A 122 -0.20 15.87 -5.87
C MET A 122 -1.28 14.97 -6.49
N HIS A 123 -0.95 14.19 -7.52
CA HIS A 123 -1.86 13.26 -8.18
C HIS A 123 -1.82 11.83 -7.61
N ARG A 124 -0.86 11.53 -6.71
CA ARG A 124 -0.92 10.29 -5.95
C ARG A 124 -2.01 10.39 -4.89
N LEU A 125 -2.94 9.43 -4.87
CA LEU A 125 -3.96 9.36 -3.82
C LEU A 125 -3.30 8.97 -2.50
N CYS A 126 -3.25 9.91 -1.55
CA CYS A 126 -2.85 9.67 -0.18
C CYS A 126 -4.09 9.50 0.70
N GLY A 127 -4.07 8.56 1.63
CA GLY A 127 -5.12 8.35 2.63
C GLY A 127 -4.80 9.10 3.91
N ASP A 128 -4.29 8.38 4.85
CA ASP A 128 -3.82 8.78 6.17
C ASP A 128 -2.35 9.25 6.18
N ILE A 129 -1.93 9.76 7.34
CA ILE A 129 -0.52 10.06 7.62
C ILE A 129 0.00 8.99 8.58
N ASP A 130 0.92 8.18 8.11
CA ASP A 130 1.52 7.08 8.87
C ASP A 130 2.80 7.54 9.57
N LEU A 131 2.88 7.41 10.90
CA LEU A 131 4.05 7.77 11.71
C LEU A 131 4.59 6.57 12.48
N TYR A 132 5.91 6.47 12.60
CA TYR A 132 6.60 5.44 13.37
C TYR A 132 7.56 6.07 14.38
N PHE A 133 7.51 5.63 15.64
CA PHE A 133 8.27 6.19 16.76
C PHE A 133 9.36 5.25 17.31
N GLY A 134 9.70 4.21 16.56
CA GLY A 134 10.78 3.29 16.89
C GLY A 134 10.42 2.16 17.85
N ASN A 135 9.55 2.38 18.82
CA ASN A 135 9.07 1.37 19.75
C ASN A 135 7.77 1.75 20.45
N GLU A 136 7.15 0.79 21.12
CA GLU A 136 5.87 0.95 21.80
C GLU A 136 5.87 2.05 22.89
N THR A 137 6.98 2.17 23.64
CA THR A 137 7.11 3.19 24.69
C THR A 137 7.12 4.60 24.09
N GLN A 138 7.82 4.83 22.99
CA GLN A 138 7.84 6.12 22.31
C GLN A 138 6.51 6.40 21.62
N THR A 139 5.87 5.39 21.03
CA THR A 139 4.53 5.50 20.45
C THR A 139 3.52 5.95 21.52
N GLU A 140 3.56 5.35 22.72
CA GLU A 140 2.64 5.76 23.80
C GLU A 140 2.92 7.18 24.32
N LYS A 141 4.18 7.61 24.40
CA LYS A 141 4.51 9.01 24.69
C LYS A 141 3.97 9.96 23.63
N ALA A 142 4.04 9.57 22.34
CA ALA A 142 3.47 10.34 21.25
C ALA A 142 1.94 10.44 21.37
N ASN A 143 1.27 9.33 21.71
CA ASN A 143 -0.17 9.29 21.97
C ASN A 143 -0.56 10.28 23.11
N GLN A 144 0.14 10.22 24.24
CA GLN A 144 -0.09 11.11 25.38
C GLN A 144 0.16 12.60 25.02
N ARG A 145 1.15 12.86 24.15
CA ARG A 145 1.38 14.22 23.63
C ARG A 145 0.17 14.73 22.84
N ILE A 146 -0.40 13.90 21.97
CA ILE A 146 -1.60 14.24 21.20
C ILE A 146 -2.82 14.42 22.13
N GLU A 147 -2.98 13.54 23.11
CA GLU A 147 -4.07 13.62 24.10
C GLU A 147 -3.97 14.92 24.95
N SER A 148 -2.75 15.36 25.26
CA SER A 148 -2.53 16.64 25.97
C SER A 148 -2.97 17.88 25.19
N LEU A 149 -3.13 17.77 23.86
CA LEU A 149 -3.71 18.80 22.98
C LEU A 149 -5.25 18.75 22.92
N GLY A 150 -5.89 17.86 23.70
CA GLY A 150 -7.33 17.67 23.70
C GLY A 150 -7.84 16.79 22.55
N VAL A 151 -6.96 16.09 21.86
CA VAL A 151 -7.31 15.18 20.74
C VAL A 151 -7.44 13.76 21.27
N ARG A 152 -8.58 13.10 20.99
CA ARG A 152 -8.82 11.71 21.37
C ARG A 152 -7.99 10.77 20.50
N VAL A 153 -7.20 9.89 21.13
CA VAL A 153 -6.43 8.84 20.46
C VAL A 153 -7.14 7.49 20.64
N GLU A 154 -7.42 6.82 19.55
CA GLU A 154 -8.00 5.47 19.52
C GLU A 154 -6.86 4.45 19.42
N ARG A 155 -6.81 3.52 20.38
CA ARG A 155 -5.80 2.46 20.43
C ARG A 155 -6.35 1.19 19.81
N GLY A 156 -5.78 0.76 18.68
CA GLY A 156 -6.18 -0.44 17.96
C GLY A 156 -5.74 -1.73 18.68
N GLN A 157 -6.45 -2.81 18.41
CA GLN A 157 -6.17 -4.14 19.00
C GLN A 157 -4.79 -4.71 18.64
N LEU A 158 -4.22 -4.30 17.51
CA LEU A 158 -2.90 -4.74 17.03
C LEU A 158 -1.75 -3.85 17.56
N GLY A 159 -2.09 -2.79 18.31
CA GLY A 159 -1.14 -1.89 18.96
C GLY A 159 -0.81 -0.63 18.16
N ASP A 160 -1.37 -0.46 16.97
CA ASP A 160 -1.37 0.81 16.26
C ASP A 160 -2.39 1.75 16.90
N SER A 161 -2.21 3.05 16.78
CA SER A 161 -3.12 4.06 17.33
C SER A 161 -3.49 5.06 16.25
N SER A 162 -4.71 5.57 16.26
CA SER A 162 -5.16 6.55 15.29
C SER A 162 -5.89 7.72 15.94
N TYR A 163 -5.87 8.86 15.27
CA TYR A 163 -6.61 10.06 15.66
C TYR A 163 -6.81 10.98 14.45
N ALA A 164 -7.79 11.86 14.54
CA ALA A 164 -8.01 12.88 13.52
C ALA A 164 -7.47 14.24 13.99
N LEU A 165 -6.62 14.88 13.18
CA LEU A 165 -6.14 16.22 13.39
C LEU A 165 -6.47 17.10 12.18
N ASN A 166 -7.22 18.18 12.38
CA ASN A 166 -7.70 19.04 11.29
C ASN A 166 -8.48 18.27 10.20
N GLY A 167 -9.20 17.19 10.60
CA GLY A 167 -9.98 16.35 9.69
C GLY A 167 -9.12 15.44 8.80
N ILE A 168 -7.86 15.21 9.17
CA ILE A 168 -6.94 14.27 8.53
C ILE A 168 -6.63 13.16 9.54
N GLU A 169 -6.77 11.91 9.11
CA GLU A 169 -6.43 10.75 9.92
C GLU A 169 -4.91 10.58 9.99
N ILE A 170 -4.41 10.34 11.21
CA ILE A 170 -3.01 10.05 11.49
C ILE A 170 -2.94 8.72 12.22
N GLU A 171 -2.09 7.82 11.74
CA GLU A 171 -1.87 6.52 12.34
C GLU A 171 -0.45 6.43 12.93
N HIS A 172 -0.36 6.05 14.20
CA HIS A 172 0.91 5.74 14.85
C HIS A 172 1.14 4.23 14.77
N HIS A 173 2.11 3.85 13.94
CA HIS A 173 2.48 2.46 13.75
C HIS A 173 3.36 1.95 14.90
N LYS A 174 3.00 0.81 15.45
CA LYS A 174 3.81 0.10 16.44
C LYS A 174 5.07 -0.51 15.81
N ARG A 175 5.02 -0.83 14.50
CA ARG A 175 6.05 -1.56 13.77
C ARG A 175 6.28 -0.96 12.39
N LEU A 176 7.52 -1.09 11.94
CA LEU A 176 7.91 -0.70 10.59
C LEU A 176 7.61 -1.82 9.58
N ILE A 177 7.84 -3.09 9.96
CA ILE A 177 7.77 -4.25 9.08
C ILE A 177 6.60 -5.16 9.45
N ASP A 178 5.73 -5.43 8.49
CA ASP A 178 4.52 -6.23 8.62
C ASP A 178 4.78 -7.76 8.54
N LEU A 179 5.71 -8.27 9.34
CA LEU A 179 5.97 -9.70 9.54
C LEU A 179 5.68 -10.09 10.99
N TYR A 180 4.77 -11.04 11.19
CA TYR A 180 4.19 -11.30 12.52
C TYR A 180 4.63 -12.63 13.14
N ARG A 181 5.19 -13.56 12.37
CA ARG A 181 5.56 -14.88 12.91
C ARG A 181 6.73 -14.77 13.90
N PRO A 182 6.65 -15.46 15.04
CA PRO A 182 7.64 -15.37 16.13
C PRO A 182 9.06 -15.75 15.72
N SER A 183 9.20 -16.69 14.77
CA SER A 183 10.51 -17.18 14.31
C SER A 183 11.41 -16.12 13.68
N VAL A 184 10.83 -15.01 13.19
CA VAL A 184 11.58 -13.89 12.62
C VAL A 184 11.42 -12.60 13.41
N ARG A 185 10.40 -12.51 14.29
CA ARG A 185 10.03 -11.24 14.95
C ARG A 185 11.21 -10.62 15.73
N LYS A 186 11.97 -11.42 16.46
CA LYS A 186 13.12 -10.90 17.21
C LYS A 186 14.18 -10.28 16.28
N ALA A 187 14.48 -10.94 15.14
CA ALA A 187 15.45 -10.41 14.17
C ALA A 187 14.92 -9.13 13.53
N VAL A 188 13.63 -9.09 13.20
CA VAL A 188 12.97 -7.89 12.65
C VAL A 188 12.98 -6.76 13.66
N ASP A 189 12.63 -7.00 14.94
CA ASP A 189 12.61 -5.97 15.99
C ASP A 189 14.02 -5.35 16.21
N CYS A 190 15.07 -6.17 16.21
CA CYS A 190 16.45 -5.67 16.31
C CYS A 190 16.80 -4.80 15.09
N TRP A 191 16.49 -5.27 13.89
CA TRP A 191 16.77 -4.55 12.66
C TRP A 191 15.96 -3.23 12.55
N GLU A 192 14.69 -3.22 12.93
CA GLU A 192 13.85 -2.01 13.00
C GLU A 192 14.47 -0.95 13.93
N ALA A 193 14.95 -1.39 15.11
CA ALA A 193 15.59 -0.49 16.07
C ALA A 193 16.88 0.13 15.51
N GLU A 194 17.70 -0.65 14.79
CA GLU A 194 18.90 -0.15 14.10
C GLU A 194 18.57 0.85 13.01
N GLN A 195 17.52 0.59 12.20
CA GLN A 195 17.07 1.52 11.17
C GLN A 195 16.55 2.83 11.77
N PHE A 196 15.76 2.76 12.83
CA PHE A 196 15.24 3.95 13.51
C PHE A 196 16.33 4.79 14.19
N ALA A 197 17.39 4.16 14.69
CA ALA A 197 18.54 4.83 15.30
C ALA A 197 19.29 5.79 14.33
N LYS A 198 19.11 5.63 13.02
CA LYS A 198 19.66 6.54 12.00
C LYS A 198 19.03 7.93 12.03
N ARG A 199 17.90 8.11 12.73
CA ARG A 199 17.19 9.40 12.99
C ARG A 199 16.86 10.19 11.72
N THR A 200 16.47 9.52 10.67
CA THR A 200 15.99 10.15 9.42
C THR A 200 14.49 10.38 9.49
N LEU A 201 14.00 11.45 8.85
CA LEU A 201 12.57 11.75 8.81
C LEU A 201 11.75 10.70 8.02
N VAL A 202 12.38 10.04 7.07
CA VAL A 202 11.80 8.93 6.31
C VAL A 202 12.69 7.69 6.47
N PRO A 203 12.16 6.48 6.34
CA PRO A 203 12.97 5.26 6.40
C PRO A 203 14.12 5.25 5.39
N SER A 204 15.22 4.58 5.72
CA SER A 204 16.33 4.35 4.78
C SER A 204 15.85 3.63 3.52
N PRO A 205 16.57 3.68 2.38
CA PRO A 205 16.14 3.03 1.14
C PRO A 205 15.74 1.56 1.31
N ILE A 206 16.55 0.77 1.99
CA ILE A 206 16.24 -0.65 2.25
C ILE A 206 15.03 -0.80 3.20
N ALA A 207 14.92 0.05 4.21
CA ALA A 207 13.81 0.02 5.15
C ALA A 207 12.49 0.42 4.48
N ASN A 208 12.51 1.45 3.63
CA ASN A 208 11.36 1.87 2.86
C ASN A 208 10.90 0.80 1.86
N HIS A 209 11.85 0.12 1.20
CA HIS A 209 11.57 -1.00 0.30
C HIS A 209 10.92 -2.18 1.04
N LEU A 210 11.49 -2.62 2.17
CA LEU A 210 10.96 -3.74 2.96
C LEU A 210 9.61 -3.40 3.62
N LEU A 211 9.44 -2.17 4.11
CA LEU A 211 8.15 -1.66 4.60
C LEU A 211 7.07 -1.83 3.53
N GLN A 212 7.28 -1.30 2.32
CA GLN A 212 6.29 -1.36 1.26
C GLN A 212 6.01 -2.80 0.82
N SER A 213 7.05 -3.59 0.63
CA SER A 213 6.94 -5.00 0.24
C SER A 213 6.13 -5.83 1.24
N THR A 214 6.43 -5.72 2.54
CA THR A 214 5.72 -6.48 3.58
C THR A 214 4.31 -5.95 3.82
N HIS A 215 4.10 -4.65 3.62
CA HIS A 215 2.78 -4.03 3.68
C HIS A 215 1.86 -4.52 2.54
N ILE A 216 2.37 -4.63 1.31
CA ILE A 216 1.66 -5.24 0.19
C ILE A 216 1.29 -6.69 0.52
N LEU A 217 2.23 -7.47 1.10
CA LEU A 217 1.96 -8.83 1.53
C LEU A 217 0.84 -8.91 2.56
N LYS A 218 0.88 -8.08 3.61
CA LYS A 218 -0.17 -7.99 4.63
C LYS A 218 -1.55 -7.77 4.01
N HIS A 219 -1.66 -6.80 3.10
CA HIS A 219 -2.95 -6.51 2.44
C HIS A 219 -3.41 -7.65 1.55
N LEU A 220 -2.52 -8.28 0.78
CA LEU A 220 -2.84 -9.46 -0.01
C LEU A 220 -3.42 -10.58 0.87
N LEU A 221 -2.80 -10.83 2.03
CA LEU A 221 -3.22 -11.88 2.95
C LEU A 221 -4.59 -11.60 3.60
N LEU A 222 -4.88 -10.34 3.92
CA LEU A 222 -6.01 -9.98 4.78
C LEU A 222 -7.25 -9.46 4.05
N GLN A 223 -7.07 -8.59 3.07
CA GLN A 223 -8.17 -7.79 2.51
C GLN A 223 -8.21 -7.85 0.98
N GLY A 224 -7.15 -7.48 0.35
CA GLY A 224 -6.99 -7.25 -1.07
C GLY A 224 -6.04 -6.09 -1.28
N ILE A 225 -5.48 -5.99 -2.47
CA ILE A 225 -4.44 -5.03 -2.79
C ILE A 225 -4.72 -4.39 -4.16
N GLY A 226 -4.53 -3.07 -4.26
CA GLY A 226 -4.67 -2.33 -5.51
C GLY A 226 -3.32 -2.03 -6.16
N LEU A 227 -3.38 -1.53 -7.39
CA LEU A 227 -2.18 -1.20 -8.18
C LEU A 227 -1.39 -0.05 -7.58
N ARG A 228 -2.02 0.87 -6.83
CA ARG A 228 -1.32 2.00 -6.23
C ARG A 228 -0.11 1.56 -5.41
N GLN A 229 -0.23 0.53 -4.59
CA GLN A 229 0.85 0.06 -3.74
C GLN A 229 2.04 -0.51 -4.54
N PHE A 230 1.77 -1.13 -5.68
CA PHE A 230 2.83 -1.57 -6.60
C PHE A 230 3.45 -0.39 -7.37
N CYS A 231 2.66 0.64 -7.72
CA CYS A 231 3.18 1.89 -8.28
C CYS A 231 4.09 2.59 -7.27
N ASP A 232 3.68 2.67 -6.00
CA ASP A 232 4.48 3.22 -4.91
C ASP A 232 5.84 2.51 -4.79
N LEU A 233 5.83 1.18 -4.78
CA LEU A 233 7.03 0.36 -4.74
C LEU A 233 7.93 0.63 -5.95
N ALA A 234 7.36 0.71 -7.15
CA ALA A 234 8.11 0.92 -8.39
C ALA A 234 8.81 2.29 -8.42
N VAL A 235 8.10 3.38 -8.11
CA VAL A 235 8.70 4.73 -8.12
C VAL A 235 9.72 4.91 -7.00
N THR A 236 9.47 4.34 -5.82
CA THR A 236 10.41 4.38 -4.71
C THR A 236 11.68 3.60 -5.02
N LEU A 237 11.53 2.39 -5.57
CA LEU A 237 12.67 1.57 -5.97
C LEU A 237 13.50 2.27 -7.05
N LYS A 238 12.86 2.84 -8.09
CA LYS A 238 13.53 3.61 -9.12
C LYS A 238 14.37 4.75 -8.56
N ALA A 239 13.83 5.47 -7.57
CA ALA A 239 14.51 6.61 -6.97
C ALA A 239 15.60 6.22 -5.97
N GLN A 240 15.50 5.07 -5.31
CA GLN A 240 16.30 4.72 -4.14
C GLN A 240 17.16 3.46 -4.29
N VAL A 241 17.07 2.74 -5.41
CA VAL A 241 17.78 1.45 -5.60
C VAL A 241 19.29 1.54 -5.39
N ALA A 242 19.91 2.66 -5.76
CA ALA A 242 21.35 2.90 -5.55
C ALA A 242 21.75 2.93 -4.07
N GLY A 243 20.81 3.22 -3.17
CA GLY A 243 21.01 3.20 -1.72
C GLY A 243 20.64 1.87 -1.04
N ILE A 244 20.27 0.85 -1.82
CA ILE A 244 19.95 -0.50 -1.31
C ILE A 244 21.19 -1.38 -1.46
N ASP A 245 21.74 -1.84 -0.34
CA ASP A 245 22.76 -2.88 -0.36
C ASP A 245 22.12 -4.22 -0.78
N ARG A 246 22.56 -4.74 -1.92
CA ARG A 246 22.00 -5.97 -2.51
C ARG A 246 22.30 -7.20 -1.64
N GLN A 247 23.48 -7.26 -1.03
CA GLN A 247 23.88 -8.39 -0.18
C GLN A 247 23.07 -8.38 1.12
N GLU A 248 22.90 -7.21 1.74
CA GLU A 248 22.03 -7.05 2.92
C GLU A 248 20.58 -7.45 2.59
N LEU A 249 20.04 -7.01 1.47
CA LEU A 249 18.68 -7.34 1.07
C LEU A 249 18.50 -8.85 0.83
N GLU A 250 19.44 -9.51 0.14
CA GLU A 250 19.41 -10.95 -0.10
C GLU A 250 19.48 -11.74 1.22
N GLU A 251 20.33 -11.32 2.15
CA GLU A 251 20.45 -11.94 3.48
C GLU A 251 19.15 -11.77 4.28
N ILE A 252 18.56 -10.58 4.28
CA ILE A 252 17.26 -10.31 4.90
C ILE A 252 16.19 -11.20 4.27
N CYS A 253 16.10 -11.26 2.96
CA CYS A 253 15.12 -12.08 2.24
C CYS A 253 15.24 -13.57 2.59
N ARG A 254 16.47 -14.06 2.73
CA ARG A 254 16.77 -15.43 3.13
C ARG A 254 16.39 -15.70 4.59
N THR A 255 16.79 -14.83 5.50
CA THR A 255 16.56 -14.95 6.94
C THR A 255 15.08 -14.78 7.29
N TRP A 256 14.43 -13.80 6.70
CA TRP A 256 12.99 -13.55 6.88
C TRP A 256 12.11 -14.43 5.99
N LYS A 257 12.71 -15.25 5.12
CA LYS A 257 12.02 -16.18 4.21
C LYS A 257 10.92 -15.49 3.36
N ILE A 258 11.25 -14.32 2.86
CA ILE A 258 10.39 -13.52 1.98
C ILE A 258 10.92 -13.46 0.52
N GLY A 259 11.98 -14.20 0.19
CA GLY A 259 12.64 -14.13 -1.11
C GLY A 259 11.70 -14.40 -2.28
N LYS A 260 10.82 -15.42 -2.18
CA LYS A 260 9.84 -15.72 -3.23
C LYS A 260 8.82 -14.60 -3.40
N TRP A 261 8.41 -13.98 -2.29
CA TRP A 261 7.54 -12.80 -2.31
C TRP A 261 8.20 -11.63 -3.02
N GLN A 262 9.47 -11.34 -2.71
CA GLN A 262 10.21 -10.28 -3.40
C GLN A 262 10.31 -10.53 -4.89
N GLN A 263 10.61 -11.75 -5.33
CA GLN A 263 10.70 -12.10 -6.74
C GLN A 263 9.38 -11.86 -7.48
N VAL A 264 8.23 -12.25 -6.92
CA VAL A 264 6.95 -12.08 -7.61
C VAL A 264 6.52 -10.62 -7.71
N ILE A 265 6.79 -9.79 -6.69
CA ILE A 265 6.47 -8.36 -6.80
C ILE A 265 7.40 -7.64 -7.79
N TYR A 266 8.67 -8.04 -7.89
CA TYR A 266 9.57 -7.55 -8.91
C TYR A 266 9.12 -7.95 -10.31
N ALA A 267 8.75 -9.21 -10.51
CA ALA A 267 8.19 -9.66 -11.80
C ALA A 267 6.94 -8.85 -12.17
N LEU A 268 6.07 -8.51 -11.19
CA LEU A 268 4.87 -7.72 -11.43
C LEU A 268 5.21 -6.29 -11.88
N ILE A 269 6.11 -5.59 -11.18
CA ILE A 269 6.45 -4.21 -11.56
C ILE A 269 7.19 -4.14 -12.88
N VAL A 270 8.01 -5.14 -13.22
CA VAL A 270 8.66 -5.23 -14.55
C VAL A 270 7.62 -5.46 -15.64
N GLN A 271 6.83 -6.52 -15.52
CA GLN A 271 5.94 -6.95 -16.59
C GLN A 271 4.77 -5.98 -16.82
N TYR A 272 4.17 -5.42 -15.75
CA TYR A 272 2.95 -4.63 -15.86
C TYR A 272 3.17 -3.12 -15.71
N LEU A 273 4.17 -2.70 -14.94
CA LEU A 273 4.44 -1.28 -14.70
C LEU A 273 5.66 -0.76 -15.50
N GLY A 274 6.32 -1.61 -16.30
CA GLY A 274 7.44 -1.21 -17.15
C GLY A 274 8.68 -0.76 -16.37
N PHE A 275 8.91 -1.32 -15.17
CA PHE A 275 10.15 -1.09 -14.43
C PHE A 275 11.33 -1.77 -15.16
N PRO A 276 12.49 -1.11 -15.34
CA PRO A 276 13.66 -1.72 -15.99
C PRO A 276 14.19 -2.91 -15.17
N GLU A 277 14.22 -4.10 -15.79
CA GLU A 277 14.64 -5.33 -15.09
C GLU A 277 16.09 -5.26 -14.60
N GLU A 278 16.96 -4.61 -15.36
CA GLU A 278 18.38 -4.41 -15.05
C GLU A 278 18.63 -3.56 -13.81
N GLU A 279 17.65 -2.75 -13.40
CA GLU A 279 17.72 -1.92 -12.21
C GLU A 279 17.21 -2.63 -10.94
N LEU A 280 16.64 -3.82 -11.06
CA LEU A 280 16.19 -4.58 -9.89
C LEU A 280 17.36 -4.91 -8.96
N PRO A 281 17.17 -4.81 -7.63
CA PRO A 281 18.22 -5.21 -6.68
C PRO A 281 18.44 -6.73 -6.62
N MET A 282 17.46 -7.53 -7.04
CA MET A 282 17.53 -8.99 -7.14
C MET A 282 16.85 -9.46 -8.43
N LYS A 283 17.38 -10.52 -9.04
CA LYS A 283 16.76 -11.16 -10.23
C LYS A 283 15.42 -11.80 -9.86
N THR A 284 14.53 -11.86 -10.84
CA THR A 284 13.25 -12.55 -10.71
C THR A 284 13.05 -13.60 -11.81
N HIS A 285 12.39 -14.70 -11.45
CA HIS A 285 11.99 -15.77 -12.38
C HIS A 285 10.54 -16.21 -12.09
N GLU A 286 9.84 -15.51 -11.20
CA GLU A 286 8.46 -15.83 -10.83
C GLU A 286 7.47 -15.32 -11.87
N ASN A 287 6.38 -16.06 -12.06
CA ASN A 287 5.27 -15.62 -12.90
C ASN A 287 4.31 -14.73 -12.07
N PRO A 288 4.16 -13.43 -12.39
CA PRO A 288 3.32 -12.51 -11.64
C PRO A 288 1.84 -12.57 -12.05
N ALA A 289 1.46 -13.25 -13.14
CA ALA A 289 0.09 -13.23 -13.66
C ALA A 289 -0.98 -13.63 -12.62
N PRO A 290 -0.79 -14.66 -11.77
CA PRO A 290 -1.77 -15.00 -10.74
C PRO A 290 -1.93 -13.89 -9.68
N LEU A 291 -0.86 -13.16 -9.35
CA LEU A 291 -0.91 -12.02 -8.43
C LEU A 291 -1.64 -10.84 -9.09
N MET A 292 -1.34 -10.55 -10.35
CA MET A 292 -1.99 -9.47 -11.09
C MET A 292 -3.48 -9.71 -11.28
N GLU A 293 -3.90 -10.96 -11.53
CA GLU A 293 -5.32 -11.31 -11.60
C GLU A 293 -6.04 -11.05 -10.27
N GLU A 294 -5.41 -11.39 -9.13
CA GLU A 294 -5.97 -11.07 -7.79
C GLU A 294 -6.09 -9.55 -7.60
N VAL A 295 -5.11 -8.77 -8.03
CA VAL A 295 -5.13 -7.29 -7.97
C VAL A 295 -6.29 -6.72 -8.79
N TRP A 296 -6.53 -7.22 -10.02
CA TRP A 296 -7.67 -6.80 -10.84
C TRP A 296 -9.01 -7.08 -10.17
N GLN A 297 -9.13 -8.24 -9.54
CA GLN A 297 -10.37 -8.68 -8.93
C GLN A 297 -10.68 -7.93 -7.64
N THR A 298 -9.69 -7.77 -6.75
CA THR A 298 -9.92 -7.20 -5.41
C THR A 298 -9.94 -5.69 -5.37
N GLY A 299 -9.08 -5.02 -6.14
CA GLY A 299 -8.87 -3.60 -5.98
C GLY A 299 -8.33 -3.23 -4.58
N ASN A 300 -8.32 -1.94 -4.26
CA ASN A 300 -7.80 -1.45 -2.99
C ASN A 300 -8.63 -1.94 -1.81
N PHE A 301 -8.00 -2.60 -0.83
CA PHE A 301 -8.61 -3.18 0.38
C PHE A 301 -9.76 -4.17 0.11
N GLY A 302 -9.89 -4.71 -1.10
CA GLY A 302 -10.94 -5.63 -1.46
C GLY A 302 -12.33 -5.01 -1.62
N HIS A 303 -12.45 -3.67 -1.60
CA HIS A 303 -13.73 -2.97 -1.78
C HIS A 303 -14.39 -3.21 -3.14
N GLY A 304 -13.63 -3.65 -4.13
CA GLY A 304 -14.14 -3.98 -5.46
C GLY A 304 -14.31 -5.48 -5.72
N ASP A 305 -14.22 -6.33 -4.70
CA ASP A 305 -14.27 -7.78 -4.87
C ASP A 305 -15.71 -8.30 -4.96
N GLU A 306 -16.21 -8.40 -6.17
CA GLU A 306 -17.58 -8.86 -6.45
C GLU A 306 -17.78 -10.37 -6.25
N ARG A 307 -16.69 -11.16 -6.13
CA ARG A 307 -16.77 -12.63 -6.00
C ARG A 307 -17.54 -13.10 -4.76
N PHE A 308 -17.61 -12.27 -3.74
CA PHE A 308 -18.18 -12.61 -2.45
C PHE A 308 -19.43 -11.82 -2.09
N GLY A 309 -19.77 -10.78 -2.85
CA GLY A 309 -20.85 -9.86 -2.54
C GLY A 309 -20.58 -9.03 -1.27
N ASN A 310 -21.57 -8.23 -0.86
CA ASN A 310 -21.48 -7.46 0.38
C ASN A 310 -21.41 -8.38 1.60
N ARG A 311 -20.61 -7.98 2.60
CA ARG A 311 -20.56 -8.70 3.86
C ARG A 311 -21.97 -8.71 4.49
N PRO A 312 -22.56 -9.89 4.73
CA PRO A 312 -23.91 -9.97 5.28
C PRO A 312 -23.94 -9.49 6.73
N ASP A 313 -25.08 -8.90 7.11
CA ASP A 313 -25.35 -8.50 8.49
C ASP A 313 -25.46 -9.73 9.39
N GLY A 314 -25.02 -9.56 10.65
CA GLY A 314 -25.04 -10.59 11.66
C GLY A 314 -23.68 -11.26 11.89
N PHE A 315 -23.39 -11.48 13.18
CA PHE A 315 -22.10 -11.94 13.68
C PHE A 315 -21.59 -13.23 12.98
N TRP A 316 -22.40 -14.28 12.93
CA TRP A 316 -22.03 -15.58 12.37
C TRP A 316 -21.94 -15.57 10.83
N LYS A 317 -22.87 -14.87 10.17
CA LYS A 317 -22.88 -14.75 8.71
C LYS A 317 -21.67 -13.92 8.24
N GLY A 318 -21.36 -12.82 8.92
CA GLY A 318 -20.18 -12.00 8.66
C GLY A 318 -18.87 -12.76 8.88
N LYS A 319 -18.79 -13.63 9.91
CA LYS A 319 -17.62 -14.48 10.15
C LYS A 319 -17.44 -15.56 9.07
N ALA A 320 -18.52 -16.22 8.67
CA ALA A 320 -18.50 -17.21 7.59
C ALA A 320 -18.08 -16.59 6.24
N HIS A 321 -18.57 -15.38 5.95
CA HIS A 321 -18.15 -14.60 4.78
C HIS A 321 -16.64 -14.30 4.81
N THR A 322 -16.12 -13.76 5.92
CA THR A 322 -14.68 -13.49 6.08
C THR A 322 -13.85 -14.76 5.90
N LEU A 323 -14.27 -15.88 6.49
CA LEU A 323 -13.58 -17.16 6.31
C LEU A 323 -13.58 -17.62 4.84
N ARG A 324 -14.71 -17.48 4.14
CA ARG A 324 -14.83 -17.82 2.71
C ARG A 324 -13.88 -16.97 1.85
N VAL A 325 -13.81 -15.65 2.10
CA VAL A 325 -12.87 -14.75 1.43
C VAL A 325 -11.41 -15.18 1.69
N MET A 326 -11.07 -15.47 2.94
CA MET A 326 -9.72 -15.93 3.30
C MET A 326 -9.37 -17.26 2.64
N LEU A 327 -10.28 -18.24 2.64
CA LEU A 327 -10.07 -19.55 2.01
C LEU A 327 -9.86 -19.45 0.51
N ASN A 328 -10.50 -18.49 -0.15
CA ASN A 328 -10.32 -18.30 -1.59
C ASN A 328 -8.94 -17.69 -1.93
N LYS A 329 -8.44 -16.79 -1.07
CA LYS A 329 -7.10 -16.18 -1.20
C LYS A 329 -5.97 -17.12 -0.77
N TRP A 330 -6.28 -18.19 -0.07
CA TRP A 330 -5.33 -19.13 0.51
C TRP A 330 -4.32 -19.69 -0.51
N ARG A 331 -4.79 -20.15 -1.68
CA ARG A 331 -3.89 -20.74 -2.70
C ARG A 331 -2.76 -19.80 -3.10
N LEU A 332 -3.08 -18.52 -3.30
CA LEU A 332 -2.11 -17.49 -3.68
C LEU A 332 -1.17 -17.17 -2.51
N SER A 333 -1.74 -17.00 -1.32
CA SER A 333 -1.00 -16.69 -0.10
C SER A 333 0.01 -17.79 0.27
N PHE A 334 -0.41 -19.07 0.18
CA PHE A 334 0.49 -20.22 0.39
C PHE A 334 1.56 -20.33 -0.69
N ARG A 335 1.27 -19.91 -1.91
CA ARG A 335 2.26 -19.92 -3.00
C ARG A 335 3.43 -18.98 -2.69
N TYR A 336 3.17 -17.79 -2.16
CA TYR A 336 4.18 -16.73 -2.01
C TYR A 336 4.70 -16.53 -0.59
N ALA A 337 3.89 -16.81 0.43
CA ALA A 337 4.25 -16.60 1.84
C ALA A 337 3.69 -17.70 2.76
N PRO A 338 4.03 -18.97 2.53
CA PRO A 338 3.40 -20.10 3.24
C PRO A 338 3.56 -20.01 4.76
N GLN A 339 4.68 -19.49 5.24
CA GLN A 339 4.96 -19.40 6.68
C GLN A 339 4.21 -18.26 7.36
N GLU A 340 4.04 -17.10 6.70
CA GLU A 340 3.27 -15.98 7.23
C GLU A 340 1.78 -16.34 7.31
N ILE A 341 1.21 -16.90 6.24
CA ILE A 341 -0.20 -17.29 6.24
C ILE A 341 -0.49 -18.39 7.27
N SER A 342 0.38 -19.40 7.41
CA SER A 342 0.22 -20.46 8.41
C SER A 342 0.21 -19.90 9.83
N TRP A 343 1.12 -18.97 10.12
CA TRP A 343 1.15 -18.28 11.41
C TRP A 343 -0.10 -17.44 11.63
N TYR A 344 -0.49 -16.65 10.65
CA TYR A 344 -1.66 -15.78 10.74
C TYR A 344 -2.94 -16.58 11.02
N LEU A 345 -3.15 -17.70 10.32
CA LEU A 345 -4.29 -18.59 10.55
C LEU A 345 -4.27 -19.20 11.96
N THR A 346 -3.07 -19.57 12.44
CA THR A 346 -2.90 -20.13 13.79
C THR A 346 -3.17 -19.09 14.87
N ASP A 347 -2.69 -17.85 14.70
CA ASP A 347 -2.95 -16.74 15.62
C ASP A 347 -4.42 -16.36 15.65
N LEU A 348 -5.06 -16.32 14.49
CA LEU A 348 -6.50 -16.08 14.36
C LEU A 348 -7.31 -17.16 15.08
N ALA A 349 -6.96 -18.43 14.90
CA ALA A 349 -7.62 -19.55 15.59
C ALA A 349 -7.45 -19.45 17.11
N ARG A 350 -6.24 -19.14 17.61
CA ARG A 350 -5.96 -18.96 19.04
C ARG A 350 -6.78 -17.81 19.66
N LYS A 351 -6.84 -16.66 18.97
CA LYS A 351 -7.64 -15.52 19.41
C LYS A 351 -9.13 -15.87 19.50
N ARG A 352 -9.63 -16.62 18.51
CA ARG A 352 -11.03 -17.09 18.50
C ARG A 352 -11.35 -18.05 19.63
N ILE A 353 -10.44 -18.99 19.89
CA ILE A 353 -10.59 -19.91 21.02
C ILE A 353 -10.64 -19.11 22.34
N LYS A 354 -9.73 -18.15 22.51
CA LYS A 354 -9.71 -17.30 23.71
C LYS A 354 -10.99 -16.49 23.88
N GLU A 355 -11.54 -15.90 22.81
CA GLU A 355 -12.81 -15.16 22.84
C GLU A 355 -14.00 -16.06 23.27
N LEU A 356 -14.05 -17.31 22.82
CA LEU A 356 -15.10 -18.26 23.22
C LEU A 356 -15.07 -18.53 24.75
N PHE A 357 -13.88 -18.73 25.31
CA PHE A 357 -13.73 -18.98 26.75
C PHE A 357 -13.92 -17.72 27.63
N THR A 358 -13.72 -16.50 27.07
CA THR A 358 -13.95 -15.27 27.82
C THR A 358 -15.41 -14.80 27.79
N HIS A 359 -16.21 -15.23 26.81
CA HIS A 359 -17.66 -14.95 26.75
C HIS A 359 -18.53 -15.89 27.59
N GLU A 360 -17.99 -17.02 28.09
CA GLU A 360 -18.69 -17.91 29.04
C GLU A 360 -18.52 -17.46 30.49
N SER A 361 -17.78 -16.36 30.75
CA SER A 361 -17.49 -15.87 32.11
C SER A 361 -18.17 -14.55 32.47
N ASN A 362 -19.17 -14.10 31.68
CA ASN A 362 -19.98 -12.90 31.96
C ASN A 362 -21.47 -13.24 31.83
#